data_02113f91a142b21e3669074df1a7e50a
#
_entry.id   02113f91a142b21e3669074df1a7e50a
#
_cell.length_a   1.000
_cell.length_b   1.000
_cell.length_c   1.000
_cell.angle_alpha   90.00
_cell.angle_beta   90.00
_cell.angle_gamma   90.00
#
_symmetry.space_group_name_H-M   'P 1'
#
loop_
_entity.id
_entity.type
_entity.pdbx_description
1 polymer ?
#
loop_
_entity_poly.entity_id
_entity_poly.type
_entity_poly.pdbx_seq_one_letter_code
_entity_poly.pdbx_strand_id
1 'polypeptide(L)'
;MFRRLITMCAALSVLAAAGIAAKEKTVMVGGAAMYPWKDIIDNAMNSKDHTTLVAAVKAAGLVATLKGRGPFTVFAPTNAAFDKLPKGTVDMLLQPAHLDMLKGVLTYHVVPGRLDSKMPKEWAHKGKATTELKTVSGDALWVAMKDGKLWLKDGKGMTASITIPDVYQSNGVIHVIDTVVMAK
;
A
#
# COMPACT_ATOMS: atom_id res chain seq x y z
N MET A 1 48.11 47.92 35.94
CA MET A 1 46.68 47.76 36.31
C MET A 1 45.85 47.90 35.07
N PHE A 2 45.56 46.82 34.34
CA PHE A 2 44.54 46.80 33.25
C PHE A 2 43.90 45.46 33.25
N ARG A 3 42.60 45.40 33.71
CA ARG A 3 41.74 44.28 33.66
C ARG A 3 41.19 44.17 32.22
N ARG A 4 41.59 43.17 31.48
CA ARG A 4 40.97 42.82 30.21
C ARG A 4 39.80 41.85 30.44
N LEU A 5 38.58 42.35 30.26
CA LEU A 5 37.37 41.52 30.11
C LEU A 5 37.45 40.79 28.78
N ILE A 6 37.44 39.46 28.83
CA ILE A 6 37.28 38.62 27.65
C ILE A 6 35.81 38.26 27.60
N THR A 7 35.11 38.88 26.65
CA THR A 7 33.72 38.55 26.34
C THR A 7 33.71 37.29 25.47
N MET A 8 33.20 36.17 26.04
CA MET A 8 33.08 34.89 25.37
C MET A 8 31.75 34.88 24.63
N CYS A 9 31.77 35.14 23.31
CA CYS A 9 30.63 34.91 22.42
C CYS A 9 30.42 33.43 22.23
N ALA A 10 29.41 32.87 22.89
CA ALA A 10 28.92 31.54 22.61
C ALA A 10 28.13 31.56 21.29
N ALA A 11 28.74 31.13 20.21
CA ALA A 11 28.09 30.89 18.95
C ALA A 11 27.24 29.58 19.08
N LEU A 12 25.92 29.76 19.26
CA LEU A 12 24.97 28.68 19.25
C LEU A 12 24.76 28.22 17.79
N SER A 13 25.53 27.24 17.35
CA SER A 13 25.32 26.58 16.05
C SER A 13 24.08 25.72 16.12
N VAL A 14 22.95 26.27 15.64
CA VAL A 14 21.75 25.52 15.35
C VAL A 14 22.06 24.61 14.16
N LEU A 15 22.35 23.34 14.47
CA LEU A 15 22.48 22.30 13.49
C LEU A 15 21.05 22.01 12.98
N ALA A 16 20.65 22.65 11.89
CA ALA A 16 19.46 22.32 11.16
C ALA A 16 19.66 20.90 10.60
N ALA A 17 19.07 19.92 11.26
CA ALA A 17 18.91 18.58 10.73
C ALA A 17 17.94 18.71 9.53
N ALA A 18 18.48 19.03 8.36
CA ALA A 18 17.79 18.85 7.10
C ALA A 18 17.60 17.35 6.91
N GLY A 19 16.47 16.85 7.37
CA GLY A 19 16.01 15.52 7.02
C GLY A 19 15.97 15.44 5.49
N ILE A 20 16.91 14.69 4.91
CA ILE A 20 16.87 14.31 3.50
C ILE A 20 15.68 13.38 3.37
N ALA A 21 14.48 13.95 3.21
CA ALA A 21 13.35 13.21 2.68
C ALA A 21 13.78 12.77 1.28
N ALA A 22 14.16 11.51 1.15
CA ALA A 22 14.41 10.92 -0.15
C ALA A 22 13.18 11.24 -1.00
N LYS A 23 13.37 12.02 -2.07
CA LYS A 23 12.30 12.46 -2.95
C LYS A 23 11.73 11.21 -3.60
N GLU A 24 10.69 10.67 -2.99
CA GLU A 24 10.01 9.47 -3.48
C GLU A 24 9.56 9.74 -4.92
N LYS A 25 9.96 8.85 -5.83
CA LYS A 25 9.72 9.04 -7.25
C LYS A 25 8.23 8.87 -7.56
N THR A 26 7.73 9.77 -8.41
CA THR A 26 6.43 9.57 -9.05
C THR A 26 6.45 8.31 -9.91
N VAL A 27 5.48 7.43 -9.72
CA VAL A 27 5.33 6.16 -10.47
C VAL A 27 4.12 6.28 -11.37
N MET A 28 4.24 5.79 -12.60
CA MET A 28 3.10 5.73 -13.53
C MET A 28 2.32 4.45 -13.32
N VAL A 29 1.00 4.57 -13.10
CA VAL A 29 0.09 3.42 -12.92
C VAL A 29 -1.20 3.69 -13.68
N GLY A 30 -1.56 2.80 -14.61
CA GLY A 30 -2.76 2.96 -15.43
C GLY A 30 -2.80 4.26 -16.24
N GLY A 31 -1.65 4.69 -16.76
CA GLY A 31 -1.51 5.92 -17.53
C GLY A 31 -1.57 7.20 -16.71
N ALA A 32 -1.63 7.14 -15.39
CA ALA A 32 -1.64 8.30 -14.50
C ALA A 32 -0.40 8.33 -13.59
N ALA A 33 0.07 9.54 -13.31
CA ALA A 33 1.16 9.76 -12.37
C ALA A 33 0.63 9.63 -10.94
N MET A 34 1.27 8.78 -10.13
CA MET A 34 1.02 8.63 -8.71
C MET A 34 1.97 9.52 -7.92
N TYR A 35 1.43 10.46 -7.20
CA TYR A 35 2.20 11.48 -6.49
C TYR A 35 2.37 11.10 -5.01
N PRO A 36 3.61 11.07 -4.47
CA PRO A 36 3.87 10.67 -3.09
C PRO A 36 3.21 11.57 -2.02
N TRP A 37 2.85 12.80 -2.39
CA TRP A 37 2.18 13.75 -1.49
C TRP A 37 0.66 13.66 -1.49
N LYS A 38 0.06 12.88 -2.40
CA LYS A 38 -1.37 12.56 -2.41
C LYS A 38 -1.63 11.30 -1.61
N ASP A 39 -2.83 11.18 -1.07
CA ASP A 39 -3.24 9.94 -0.40
C ASP A 39 -3.55 8.80 -1.38
N ILE A 40 -3.74 7.60 -0.82
CA ILE A 40 -4.00 6.37 -1.58
C ILE A 40 -5.22 6.53 -2.49
N ILE A 41 -6.31 7.13 -2.00
CA ILE A 41 -7.55 7.26 -2.76
C ILE A 41 -7.42 8.31 -3.87
N ASP A 42 -6.83 9.47 -3.57
CA ASP A 42 -6.67 10.56 -4.56
C ASP A 42 -5.78 10.13 -5.73
N ASN A 43 -4.79 9.28 -5.48
CA ASN A 43 -3.99 8.69 -6.54
C ASN A 43 -4.73 7.58 -7.30
N ALA A 44 -5.36 6.65 -6.58
CA ALA A 44 -6.08 5.53 -7.21
C ALA A 44 -7.20 6.01 -8.13
N MET A 45 -7.88 7.10 -7.78
CA MET A 45 -8.94 7.70 -8.61
C MET A 45 -8.46 8.21 -9.97
N ASN A 46 -7.18 8.54 -10.12
CA ASN A 46 -6.60 8.99 -11.39
C ASN A 46 -6.17 7.81 -12.29
N SER A 47 -6.06 6.61 -11.75
CA SER A 47 -5.62 5.43 -12.50
C SER A 47 -6.75 4.82 -13.30
N LYS A 48 -6.54 4.67 -14.60
CA LYS A 48 -7.49 3.98 -15.50
C LYS A 48 -7.57 2.48 -15.22
N ASP A 49 -6.53 1.91 -14.63
CA ASP A 49 -6.45 0.46 -14.32
C ASP A 49 -7.13 0.09 -13.01
N HIS A 50 -7.59 1.05 -12.19
CA HIS A 50 -8.17 0.82 -10.88
C HIS A 50 -9.60 1.35 -10.74
N THR A 51 -10.31 1.56 -11.84
CA THR A 51 -11.68 2.11 -11.83
C THR A 51 -12.65 1.19 -11.07
N THR A 52 -12.55 -0.13 -11.26
CA THR A 52 -13.37 -1.13 -10.56
C THR A 52 -13.06 -1.12 -9.05
N LEU A 53 -11.79 -1.07 -8.67
CA LEU A 53 -11.37 -0.98 -7.26
C LEU A 53 -11.93 0.28 -6.59
N VAL A 54 -11.81 1.43 -7.25
CA VAL A 54 -12.33 2.71 -6.74
C VAL A 54 -13.84 2.69 -6.58
N ALA A 55 -14.56 2.10 -7.53
CA ALA A 55 -16.02 1.92 -7.43
C ALA A 55 -16.39 1.02 -6.24
N ALA A 56 -15.67 -0.09 -6.05
CA ALA A 56 -15.85 -1.00 -4.93
C ALA A 56 -15.60 -0.33 -3.57
N VAL A 57 -14.51 0.44 -3.44
CA VAL A 57 -14.17 1.19 -2.22
C VAL A 57 -15.23 2.23 -1.88
N LYS A 58 -15.77 2.93 -2.90
CA LYS A 58 -16.87 3.89 -2.73
C LYS A 58 -18.15 3.19 -2.27
N ALA A 59 -18.54 2.10 -2.92
CA ALA A 59 -19.73 1.31 -2.59
C ALA A 59 -19.65 0.75 -1.16
N ALA A 60 -18.47 0.28 -0.74
CA ALA A 60 -18.24 -0.23 0.61
C ALA A 60 -18.14 0.86 1.70
N GLY A 61 -18.14 2.15 1.34
CA GLY A 61 -18.00 3.27 2.28
C GLY A 61 -16.61 3.37 2.93
N LEU A 62 -15.57 2.77 2.32
CA LEU A 62 -14.22 2.73 2.88
C LEU A 62 -13.33 3.93 2.48
N VAL A 63 -13.85 4.87 1.71
CA VAL A 63 -13.10 6.05 1.24
C VAL A 63 -12.51 6.83 2.42
N ALA A 64 -13.30 7.17 3.43
CA ALA A 64 -12.85 7.92 4.60
C ALA A 64 -11.79 7.15 5.40
N THR A 65 -11.94 5.83 5.52
CA THR A 65 -10.98 4.96 6.21
C THR A 65 -9.63 4.96 5.51
N LEU A 66 -9.61 4.81 4.19
CA LEU A 66 -8.39 4.78 3.39
C LEU A 66 -7.76 6.16 3.14
N LYS A 67 -8.52 7.24 3.33
CA LYS A 67 -8.01 8.63 3.40
C LYS A 67 -7.47 9.00 4.78
N GLY A 68 -7.75 8.19 5.79
CA GLY A 68 -7.33 8.42 7.17
C GLY A 68 -5.82 8.40 7.36
N ARG A 69 -5.42 8.68 8.60
CA ARG A 69 -4.01 8.64 9.00
C ARG A 69 -3.53 7.19 9.01
N GLY A 70 -2.79 6.81 7.95
CA GLY A 70 -2.08 5.53 7.90
C GLY A 70 -0.98 5.42 8.96
N PRO A 71 0.10 4.71 8.67
CA PRO A 71 0.40 4.17 7.34
C PRO A 71 -0.38 2.90 6.99
N PHE A 72 -0.73 2.77 5.71
CA PHE A 72 -1.35 1.57 5.15
C PHE A 72 -0.52 1.01 4.01
N THR A 73 -0.56 -0.31 3.85
CA THR A 73 -0.13 -0.99 2.63
C THR A 73 -1.35 -1.54 1.92
N VAL A 74 -1.58 -1.12 0.68
CA VAL A 74 -2.73 -1.55 -0.12
C VAL A 74 -2.24 -2.36 -1.30
N PHE A 75 -2.73 -3.60 -1.39
CA PHE A 75 -2.56 -4.44 -2.56
C PHE A 75 -3.70 -4.15 -3.53
N ALA A 76 -3.42 -3.35 -4.56
CA ALA A 76 -4.43 -2.82 -5.47
C ALA A 76 -4.58 -3.72 -6.70
N PRO A 77 -5.67 -4.51 -6.83
CA PRO A 77 -5.94 -5.27 -8.04
C PRO A 77 -6.35 -4.36 -9.18
N THR A 78 -5.82 -4.64 -10.38
CA THR A 78 -6.21 -3.94 -11.61
C THR A 78 -7.61 -4.36 -12.08
N ASN A 79 -8.21 -3.61 -13.01
CA ASN A 79 -9.46 -4.02 -13.67
C ASN A 79 -9.32 -5.43 -14.27
N ALA A 80 -8.19 -5.72 -14.93
CA ALA A 80 -7.89 -7.06 -15.46
C ALA A 80 -7.81 -8.14 -14.38
N ALA A 81 -7.45 -7.80 -13.14
CA ALA A 81 -7.49 -8.73 -12.02
C ALA A 81 -8.92 -9.08 -11.62
N PHE A 82 -9.83 -8.12 -11.67
CA PHE A 82 -11.27 -8.34 -11.44
C PHE A 82 -11.91 -9.16 -12.57
N ASP A 83 -11.45 -8.98 -13.82
CA ASP A 83 -11.94 -9.74 -14.98
C ASP A 83 -11.62 -11.24 -14.89
N LYS A 84 -10.63 -11.62 -14.08
CA LYS A 84 -10.31 -13.03 -13.79
C LYS A 84 -11.32 -13.71 -12.86
N LEU A 85 -12.13 -12.94 -12.14
CA LEU A 85 -13.18 -13.48 -11.29
C LEU A 85 -14.30 -14.10 -12.13
N PRO A 86 -15.06 -15.07 -11.60
CA PRO A 86 -16.25 -15.59 -12.28
C PRO A 86 -17.19 -14.45 -12.68
N LYS A 87 -17.78 -14.55 -13.88
CA LYS A 87 -18.72 -13.55 -14.40
C LYS A 87 -19.83 -13.26 -13.39
N GLY A 88 -20.14 -11.98 -13.20
CA GLY A 88 -21.14 -11.53 -12.25
C GLY A 88 -20.70 -11.44 -10.79
N THR A 89 -19.49 -11.90 -10.43
CA THR A 89 -18.99 -11.80 -9.04
C THR A 89 -18.85 -10.35 -8.60
N VAL A 90 -18.30 -9.48 -9.45
CA VAL A 90 -18.15 -8.05 -9.14
C VAL A 90 -19.50 -7.38 -8.98
N ASP A 91 -20.44 -7.65 -9.91
CA ASP A 91 -21.80 -7.09 -9.86
C ASP A 91 -22.54 -7.55 -8.59
N MET A 92 -22.38 -8.82 -8.22
CA MET A 92 -22.95 -9.38 -6.99
C MET A 92 -22.37 -8.67 -5.74
N LEU A 93 -21.04 -8.50 -5.67
CA LEU A 93 -20.37 -7.84 -4.54
C LEU A 93 -20.77 -6.37 -4.38
N LEU A 94 -21.12 -5.69 -5.48
CA LEU A 94 -21.55 -4.30 -5.47
C LEU A 94 -23.03 -4.13 -5.04
N GLN A 95 -23.81 -5.21 -4.92
CA GLN A 95 -25.18 -5.15 -4.46
C GLN A 95 -25.25 -4.79 -2.96
N PRO A 96 -26.25 -4.02 -2.53
CA PRO A 96 -26.44 -3.65 -1.12
C PRO A 96 -26.46 -4.84 -0.16
N ALA A 97 -27.01 -5.98 -0.58
CA ALA A 97 -27.07 -7.21 0.21
C ALA A 97 -25.69 -7.85 0.49
N HIS A 98 -24.66 -7.50 -0.29
CA HIS A 98 -23.32 -8.10 -0.22
C HIS A 98 -22.22 -7.12 0.20
N LEU A 99 -22.58 -5.93 0.69
CA LEU A 99 -21.63 -4.89 1.07
C LEU A 99 -20.68 -5.34 2.18
N ASP A 100 -21.11 -6.17 3.10
CA ASP A 100 -20.23 -6.67 4.16
C ASP A 100 -19.19 -7.66 3.62
N MET A 101 -19.58 -8.49 2.64
CA MET A 101 -18.64 -9.35 1.91
C MET A 101 -17.63 -8.49 1.11
N LEU A 102 -18.10 -7.45 0.43
CA LEU A 102 -17.23 -6.51 -0.27
C LEU A 102 -16.26 -5.83 0.66
N LYS A 103 -16.71 -5.35 1.85
CA LYS A 103 -15.84 -4.79 2.87
C LYS A 103 -14.78 -5.79 3.34
N GLY A 104 -15.18 -7.05 3.57
CA GLY A 104 -14.25 -8.12 3.93
C GLY A 104 -13.17 -8.32 2.89
N VAL A 105 -13.53 -8.41 1.61
CA VAL A 105 -12.58 -8.53 0.50
C VAL A 105 -11.66 -7.31 0.45
N LEU A 106 -12.19 -6.09 0.51
CA LEU A 106 -11.37 -4.86 0.41
C LEU A 106 -10.44 -4.69 1.61
N THR A 107 -10.89 -4.98 2.83
CA THR A 107 -10.05 -4.91 4.04
C THR A 107 -9.00 -6.03 4.08
N TYR A 108 -9.22 -7.15 3.40
CA TYR A 108 -8.23 -8.19 3.20
C TYR A 108 -7.06 -7.75 2.30
N HIS A 109 -7.30 -6.79 1.39
CA HIS A 109 -6.26 -6.18 0.56
C HIS A 109 -5.46 -5.08 1.27
N VAL A 110 -5.80 -4.75 2.51
CA VAL A 110 -5.16 -3.68 3.28
C VAL A 110 -4.43 -4.27 4.48
N VAL A 111 -3.15 -3.91 4.62
CA VAL A 111 -2.32 -4.27 5.76
C VAL A 111 -1.92 -3.01 6.52
N PRO A 112 -2.06 -2.98 7.86
CA PRO A 112 -1.56 -1.87 8.66
C PRO A 112 -0.04 -1.75 8.54
N GLY A 113 0.47 -0.54 8.45
CA GLY A 113 1.90 -0.27 8.29
C GLY A 113 2.30 0.02 6.84
N ARG A 114 3.49 0.61 6.68
CA ARG A 114 4.10 0.83 5.37
C ARG A 114 5.11 -0.27 5.11
N LEU A 115 4.75 -1.21 4.28
CA LEU A 115 5.58 -2.36 3.90
C LEU A 115 6.07 -2.15 2.47
N ASP A 116 7.35 -1.91 2.31
CA ASP A 116 7.97 -1.79 0.98
C ASP A 116 8.51 -3.15 0.48
N SER A 117 8.88 -3.20 -0.80
CA SER A 117 9.37 -4.42 -1.45
C SER A 117 10.73 -4.90 -0.91
N LYS A 118 11.41 -4.11 -0.09
CA LYS A 118 12.69 -4.47 0.52
C LYS A 118 12.50 -5.38 1.72
N MET A 119 11.42 -5.19 2.49
CA MET A 119 11.15 -5.98 3.69
C MET A 119 11.06 -7.49 3.43
N PRO A 120 10.30 -7.98 2.43
CA PRO A 120 10.30 -9.41 2.12
C PRO A 120 11.65 -9.94 1.65
N LYS A 121 12.47 -9.11 0.98
CA LYS A 121 13.83 -9.48 0.60
C LYS A 121 14.72 -9.68 1.81
N GLU A 122 14.65 -8.77 2.77
CA GLU A 122 15.39 -8.89 4.04
C GLU A 122 14.95 -10.10 4.84
N TRP A 123 13.67 -10.46 4.82
CA TRP A 123 13.14 -11.65 5.49
C TRP A 123 13.52 -12.95 4.79
N ALA A 124 13.58 -12.96 3.46
CA ALA A 124 14.07 -14.09 2.69
C ALA A 124 15.55 -14.38 2.97
N HIS A 125 16.38 -13.35 3.14
CA HIS A 125 17.78 -13.50 3.57
C HIS A 125 17.91 -14.09 4.99
N LYS A 126 16.88 -13.95 5.83
CA LYS A 126 16.82 -14.59 7.16
C LYS A 126 16.24 -16.02 7.14
N GLY A 127 16.17 -16.65 5.97
CA GLY A 127 15.70 -18.02 5.79
C GLY A 127 14.17 -18.21 5.78
N LYS A 128 13.41 -17.12 5.71
CA LYS A 128 11.95 -17.18 5.57
C LYS A 128 11.55 -17.09 4.10
N ALA A 129 11.12 -18.19 3.52
CA ALA A 129 10.62 -18.23 2.14
C ALA A 129 9.30 -17.45 1.94
N THR A 130 8.51 -17.34 3.00
CA THR A 130 7.24 -16.62 3.03
C THR A 130 7.11 -15.83 4.34
N THR A 131 6.42 -14.69 4.28
CA THR A 131 6.10 -13.89 5.47
C THR A 131 4.61 -13.71 5.55
N GLU A 132 4.07 -13.97 6.73
CA GLU A 132 2.67 -13.73 7.06
C GLU A 132 2.45 -12.27 7.40
N LEU A 133 1.44 -11.67 6.78
CA LEU A 133 0.95 -10.32 7.03
C LEU A 133 -0.45 -10.40 7.60
N LYS A 134 -0.70 -9.70 8.69
CA LYS A 134 -2.05 -9.58 9.24
C LYS A 134 -2.77 -8.42 8.55
N THR A 135 -3.86 -8.72 7.86
CA THR A 135 -4.66 -7.74 7.15
C THR A 135 -5.61 -6.97 8.09
N VAL A 136 -6.22 -5.90 7.60
CA VAL A 136 -7.23 -5.13 8.35
C VAL A 136 -8.49 -5.95 8.62
N SER A 137 -8.81 -6.95 7.76
CA SER A 137 -9.90 -7.91 8.02
C SER A 137 -9.62 -8.84 9.21
N GLY A 138 -8.35 -8.93 9.65
CA GLY A 138 -7.90 -9.85 10.68
C GLY A 138 -7.34 -11.17 10.16
N ASP A 139 -7.53 -11.46 8.88
CA ASP A 139 -7.04 -12.68 8.24
C ASP A 139 -5.58 -12.57 7.81
N ALA A 140 -4.93 -13.72 7.64
CA ALA A 140 -3.56 -13.79 7.19
C ALA A 140 -3.44 -13.71 5.66
N LEU A 141 -2.48 -12.92 5.17
CA LEU A 141 -2.04 -12.84 3.80
C LEU A 141 -0.53 -13.10 3.79
N TRP A 142 -0.06 -13.94 2.90
CA TRP A 142 1.38 -14.26 2.84
C TRP A 142 2.03 -13.58 1.66
N VAL A 143 3.21 -13.00 1.90
CA VAL A 143 4.09 -12.49 0.85
C VAL A 143 5.28 -13.40 0.69
N ALA A 144 5.63 -13.72 -0.55
CA ALA A 144 6.76 -14.56 -0.91
C ALA A 144 7.59 -13.90 -1.99
N MET A 145 8.86 -14.29 -2.08
CA MET A 145 9.71 -13.95 -3.22
C MET A 145 10.01 -15.22 -4.00
N LYS A 146 9.74 -15.18 -5.30
CA LYS A 146 10.09 -16.25 -6.23
C LYS A 146 10.65 -15.62 -7.51
N ASP A 147 11.80 -16.11 -7.96
CA ASP A 147 12.46 -15.64 -9.19
C ASP A 147 12.69 -14.11 -9.24
N GLY A 148 13.01 -13.52 -8.08
CA GLY A 148 13.23 -12.08 -7.94
C GLY A 148 11.97 -11.22 -7.97
N LYS A 149 10.78 -11.83 -8.05
CA LYS A 149 9.47 -11.17 -8.03
C LYS A 149 8.74 -11.42 -6.72
N LEU A 150 7.95 -10.44 -6.30
CA LEU A 150 7.10 -10.56 -5.14
C LEU A 150 5.75 -11.16 -5.53
N TRP A 151 5.29 -12.10 -4.73
CA TRP A 151 4.02 -12.79 -4.86
C TRP A 151 3.26 -12.74 -3.55
N LEU A 152 1.96 -12.67 -3.67
CA LEU A 152 1.04 -12.88 -2.56
C LEU A 152 0.45 -14.28 -2.66
N LYS A 153 0.20 -14.88 -1.51
CA LYS A 153 -0.60 -16.09 -1.38
C LYS A 153 -1.72 -15.82 -0.39
N ASP A 154 -2.94 -16.09 -0.81
CA ASP A 154 -4.13 -15.86 0.01
C ASP A 154 -4.52 -17.07 0.87
N GLY A 155 -5.57 -16.91 1.68
CA GLY A 155 -6.09 -17.95 2.56
C GLY A 155 -6.68 -19.17 1.82
N LYS A 156 -7.04 -19.00 0.56
CA LYS A 156 -7.53 -20.08 -0.32
C LYS A 156 -6.40 -20.79 -1.07
N GLY A 157 -5.15 -20.32 -0.92
CA GLY A 157 -3.99 -20.86 -1.60
C GLY A 157 -3.76 -20.31 -3.00
N MET A 158 -4.57 -19.34 -3.44
CA MET A 158 -4.35 -18.64 -4.71
C MET A 158 -3.17 -17.68 -4.60
N THR A 159 -2.55 -17.42 -5.73
CA THR A 159 -1.38 -16.53 -5.81
C THR A 159 -1.66 -15.33 -6.70
N ALA A 160 -1.17 -14.16 -6.28
CA ALA A 160 -1.20 -12.94 -7.06
C ALA A 160 0.22 -12.39 -7.23
N SER A 161 0.57 -11.97 -8.44
CA SER A 161 1.86 -11.33 -8.70
C SER A 161 1.79 -9.84 -8.42
N ILE A 162 2.82 -9.29 -7.76
CA ILE A 162 2.99 -7.84 -7.61
C ILE A 162 3.66 -7.34 -8.88
N THR A 163 2.89 -6.60 -9.70
CA THR A 163 3.35 -6.09 -11.00
C THR A 163 4.08 -4.77 -10.90
N ILE A 164 3.60 -3.87 -10.01
CA ILE A 164 4.24 -2.58 -9.73
C ILE A 164 4.33 -2.44 -8.21
N PRO A 165 5.51 -2.65 -7.62
CA PRO A 165 5.73 -2.44 -6.19
C PRO A 165 6.03 -0.98 -5.87
N ASP A 166 5.97 -0.65 -4.58
CA ASP A 166 6.51 0.59 -3.99
C ASP A 166 5.97 1.90 -4.58
N VAL A 167 4.66 1.94 -4.85
CA VAL A 167 3.98 3.18 -5.22
C VAL A 167 3.65 3.94 -3.93
N TYR A 168 4.54 4.85 -3.54
CA TYR A 168 4.44 5.59 -2.28
C TYR A 168 3.34 6.66 -2.32
N GLN A 169 2.67 6.83 -1.18
CA GLN A 169 1.58 7.77 -0.94
C GLN A 169 1.83 8.51 0.38
N SER A 170 1.17 9.64 0.60
CA SER A 170 1.31 10.41 1.85
C SER A 170 0.89 9.59 3.08
N ASN A 171 -0.11 8.73 2.94
CA ASN A 171 -0.64 7.90 4.03
C ASN A 171 -0.36 6.40 3.88
N GLY A 172 0.54 5.99 2.98
CA GLY A 172 0.89 4.58 2.84
C GLY A 172 1.69 4.22 1.60
N VAL A 173 1.54 2.99 1.15
CA VAL A 173 2.14 2.46 -0.08
C VAL A 173 1.13 1.56 -0.81
N ILE A 174 1.13 1.63 -2.13
CA ILE A 174 0.33 0.74 -2.99
C ILE A 174 1.27 -0.23 -3.68
N HIS A 175 0.87 -1.50 -3.72
CA HIS A 175 1.44 -2.53 -4.58
C HIS A 175 0.37 -2.99 -5.55
N VAL A 176 0.60 -2.81 -6.84
CA VAL A 176 -0.34 -3.23 -7.89
C VAL A 176 -0.24 -4.74 -8.09
N ILE A 177 -1.38 -5.42 -8.08
CA ILE A 177 -1.46 -6.88 -8.24
C ILE A 177 -2.33 -7.27 -9.43
N ASP A 178 -2.02 -8.43 -10.01
CA ASP A 178 -2.67 -8.97 -11.22
C ASP A 178 -3.84 -9.91 -10.93
N THR A 179 -4.13 -10.18 -9.67
CA THR A 179 -5.19 -11.11 -9.24
C THR A 179 -5.79 -10.64 -7.92
N VAL A 180 -7.12 -10.72 -7.79
CA VAL A 180 -7.82 -10.40 -6.54
C VAL A 180 -7.56 -11.51 -5.53
N VAL A 181 -7.11 -11.16 -4.33
CA VAL A 181 -6.89 -12.10 -3.22
C VAL A 181 -8.12 -12.19 -2.34
N MET A 182 -8.39 -13.37 -1.78
CA MET A 182 -9.57 -13.62 -0.98
C MET A 182 -9.21 -14.30 0.34
N ALA A 183 -9.89 -13.90 1.40
CA ALA A 183 -9.86 -14.61 2.67
C ALA A 183 -10.44 -16.03 2.51
N LYS A 184 -10.17 -16.89 3.48
CA LYS A 184 -10.62 -18.28 3.52
C LYS A 184 -12.13 -18.39 3.67
#